data_ff5dbd88d912c8a34cfc31644e928adb
#
_entry.id   ff5dbd88d912c8a34cfc31644e928adb
#
_cell.length_a   1.000
_cell.length_b   1.000
_cell.length_c   1.000
_cell.angle_alpha   90.00
_cell.angle_beta   90.00
_cell.angle_gamma   90.00
#
_symmetry.space_group_name_H-M   'P 1'
#
loop_
_entity.id
_entity.type
_entity.pdbx_description
1 polymer ?
#
loop_
_entity_poly.entity_id
_entity_poly.type
_entity_poly.pdbx_seq_one_letter_code
_entity_poly.pdbx_strand_id
1 'polypeptide(L)'
;TSSCAEYTPYIQTVTTIFMALFGVNFTVYFLLLQRKFRQALHSSELWTYVGIILTATLAISVNIYRSMPSFGQAVHHAAFTVSSIITTTGYGTLDFNLWPEFSRVILCFLMIVGACAGGGFKVSRIVILCKYAKNELERLIHPRTVKVVKVDGKQVSKETVHGVLVYTLFYILIAMASMLLVSLDNFDASTTISSV
;
A
#
# COMPACT_ATOMS: atom_id res chain seq x y z
N THR A 1 -14.43 0.71 -14.03
CA THR A 1 -15.03 1.97 -14.53
C THR A 1 -13.99 3.06 -14.50
N SER A 2 -13.60 3.56 -15.68
CA SER A 2 -12.61 4.62 -15.89
C SER A 2 -13.17 5.98 -15.47
N SER A 3 -13.39 6.20 -14.18
CA SER A 3 -14.06 7.39 -13.63
C SER A 3 -13.33 8.70 -13.90
N CYS A 4 -12.03 8.65 -14.16
CA CYS A 4 -11.19 9.82 -14.44
C CYS A 4 -10.58 9.84 -15.86
N ALA A 5 -10.99 8.93 -16.75
CA ALA A 5 -10.44 8.84 -18.11
C ALA A 5 -10.75 10.06 -18.98
N GLU A 6 -11.92 10.67 -18.79
CA GLU A 6 -12.41 11.81 -19.60
C GLU A 6 -11.79 13.15 -19.17
N TYR A 7 -11.15 13.20 -17.98
CA TYR A 7 -10.55 14.42 -17.51
C TYR A 7 -9.18 14.70 -18.14
N THR A 8 -8.82 15.99 -18.20
CA THR A 8 -7.52 16.42 -18.73
C THR A 8 -6.36 15.82 -17.93
N PRO A 9 -5.19 15.59 -18.55
CA PRO A 9 -4.00 15.08 -17.84
C PRO A 9 -3.59 15.93 -16.64
N TYR A 10 -3.88 17.22 -16.67
CA TYR A 10 -3.65 18.13 -15.53
C TYR A 10 -4.50 17.73 -14.32
N ILE A 11 -5.80 17.53 -14.51
CA ILE A 11 -6.72 17.12 -13.43
C ILE A 11 -6.31 15.75 -12.89
N GLN A 12 -5.97 14.81 -13.76
CA GLN A 12 -5.49 13.49 -13.36
C GLN A 12 -4.22 13.58 -12.51
N THR A 13 -3.26 14.43 -12.88
CA THR A 13 -2.02 14.64 -12.10
C THR A 13 -2.32 15.24 -10.72
N VAL A 14 -3.15 16.26 -10.66
CA VAL A 14 -3.57 16.87 -9.38
C VAL A 14 -4.24 15.83 -8.48
N THR A 15 -5.16 15.04 -9.03
CA THR A 15 -5.84 13.96 -8.31
C THR A 15 -4.83 12.92 -7.79
N THR A 16 -3.84 12.52 -8.60
CA THR A 16 -2.79 11.58 -8.20
C THR A 16 -2.01 12.10 -6.99
N ILE A 17 -1.61 13.37 -7.01
CA ILE A 17 -0.87 14.00 -5.91
C ILE A 17 -1.71 14.02 -4.63
N PHE A 18 -2.98 14.42 -4.73
CA PHE A 18 -3.85 14.46 -3.56
C PHE A 18 -4.15 13.06 -3.02
N MET A 19 -4.41 12.07 -3.88
CA MET A 19 -4.56 10.67 -3.44
C MET A 19 -3.31 10.21 -2.68
N ALA A 20 -2.11 10.41 -3.24
CA ALA A 20 -0.86 10.03 -2.58
C ALA A 20 -0.68 10.76 -1.23
N LEU A 21 -1.03 12.03 -1.14
CA LEU A 21 -0.98 12.77 0.13
C LEU A 21 -1.95 12.20 1.17
N PHE A 22 -3.18 11.88 0.80
CA PHE A 22 -4.16 11.30 1.74
C PHE A 22 -3.78 9.91 2.28
N GLY A 23 -2.91 9.18 1.61
CA GLY A 23 -2.35 7.92 2.12
C GLY A 23 -1.28 8.10 3.20
N VAL A 24 -0.76 9.31 3.41
CA VAL A 24 0.22 9.59 4.46
C VAL A 24 -0.47 9.62 5.83
N ASN A 25 0.18 9.03 6.83
CA ASN A 25 -0.35 8.98 8.20
C ASN A 25 -0.58 10.40 8.77
N PHE A 26 -1.74 10.62 9.39
CA PHE A 26 -2.11 11.88 10.05
C PHE A 26 -1.10 12.35 11.09
N THR A 27 -0.38 11.43 11.74
CA THR A 27 0.68 11.78 12.69
C THR A 27 1.77 12.63 12.02
N VAL A 28 2.09 12.36 10.75
CA VAL A 28 3.09 13.16 10.00
C VAL A 28 2.57 14.59 9.80
N TYR A 29 1.30 14.75 9.41
CA TYR A 29 0.68 16.06 9.27
C TYR A 29 0.63 16.84 10.59
N PHE A 30 0.29 16.16 11.69
CA PHE A 30 0.31 16.76 13.01
C PHE A 30 1.69 17.24 13.42
N LEU A 31 2.75 16.47 13.14
CA LEU A 31 4.13 16.88 13.39
C LEU A 31 4.54 18.08 12.52
N LEU A 32 4.07 18.14 11.27
CA LEU A 32 4.31 19.28 10.39
C LEU A 32 3.63 20.57 10.92
N LEU A 33 2.39 20.46 11.41
CA LEU A 33 1.68 21.58 12.05
C LEU A 33 2.39 22.07 13.32
N GLN A 34 3.00 21.16 14.09
CA GLN A 34 3.83 21.51 15.25
C GLN A 34 5.22 22.05 14.89
N ARG A 35 5.51 22.25 13.58
CA ARG A 35 6.83 22.69 13.07
C ARG A 35 7.99 21.74 13.42
N LYS A 36 7.70 20.49 13.74
CA LYS A 36 8.71 19.45 14.03
C LYS A 36 9.12 18.70 12.75
N PHE A 37 9.54 19.44 11.73
CA PHE A 37 9.86 18.91 10.40
C PHE A 37 10.86 17.76 10.43
N ARG A 38 11.88 17.85 11.27
CA ARG A 38 12.90 16.81 11.39
C ARG A 38 12.33 15.47 11.86
N GLN A 39 11.36 15.48 12.77
CA GLN A 39 10.72 14.26 13.26
C GLN A 39 9.74 13.70 12.22
N ALA A 40 9.00 14.55 11.53
CA ALA A 40 8.08 14.15 10.45
C ALA A 40 8.84 13.46 9.30
N LEU A 41 9.96 14.05 8.85
CA LEU A 41 10.80 13.50 7.78
C LEU A 41 11.63 12.27 8.21
N HIS A 42 11.79 12.01 9.50
CA HIS A 42 12.52 10.85 10.01
C HIS A 42 11.59 9.66 10.31
N SER A 43 10.31 9.76 9.96
CA SER A 43 9.33 8.68 10.12
C SER A 43 9.65 7.52 9.17
N SER A 44 9.90 6.34 9.73
CA SER A 44 10.11 5.11 8.96
C SER A 44 8.89 4.75 8.12
N GLU A 45 7.69 5.06 8.61
CA GLU A 45 6.43 4.80 7.93
C GLU A 45 6.30 5.63 6.65
N LEU A 46 6.62 6.94 6.71
CA LEU A 46 6.57 7.82 5.54
C LEU A 46 7.51 7.32 4.44
N TRP A 47 8.76 6.99 4.78
CA TRP A 47 9.73 6.51 3.80
C TRP A 47 9.36 5.15 3.21
N THR A 48 8.80 4.25 4.02
CA THR A 48 8.29 2.96 3.53
C THR A 48 7.14 3.17 2.56
N TYR A 49 6.19 4.05 2.89
CA TYR A 49 5.05 4.38 2.03
C TYR A 49 5.48 4.98 0.69
N VAL A 50 6.32 6.01 0.72
CA VAL A 50 6.88 6.63 -0.49
C VAL A 50 7.68 5.62 -1.31
N GLY A 51 8.49 4.79 -0.65
CA GLY A 51 9.25 3.72 -1.29
C GLY A 51 8.34 2.72 -2.03
N ILE A 52 7.24 2.30 -1.42
CA ILE A 52 6.27 1.38 -2.04
C ILE A 52 5.66 2.04 -3.29
N ILE A 53 5.18 3.28 -3.19
CA ILE A 53 4.58 3.98 -4.34
C ILE A 53 5.59 4.12 -5.48
N LEU A 54 6.80 4.59 -5.19
CA LEU A 54 7.82 4.80 -6.23
C LEU A 54 8.23 3.50 -6.89
N THR A 55 8.51 2.45 -6.12
CA THR A 55 8.92 1.15 -6.66
C THR A 55 7.82 0.49 -7.48
N ALA A 56 6.58 0.52 -6.99
CA ALA A 56 5.44 -0.03 -7.72
C ALA A 56 5.17 0.75 -9.01
N THR A 57 5.19 2.10 -8.95
CA THR A 57 5.00 2.94 -10.13
C THR A 57 6.08 2.67 -11.18
N LEU A 58 7.35 2.60 -10.79
CA LEU A 58 8.44 2.30 -11.72
C LEU A 58 8.33 0.90 -12.31
N ALA A 59 8.08 -0.12 -11.50
CA ALA A 59 7.94 -1.50 -11.95
C ALA A 59 6.79 -1.65 -12.95
N ILE A 60 5.63 -1.07 -12.67
CA ILE A 60 4.47 -1.08 -13.56
C ILE A 60 4.76 -0.28 -14.83
N SER A 61 5.34 0.92 -14.72
CA SER A 61 5.66 1.78 -15.90
C SER A 61 6.58 1.09 -16.88
N VAL A 62 7.62 0.40 -16.39
CA VAL A 62 8.54 -0.38 -17.23
C VAL A 62 7.82 -1.56 -17.89
N ASN A 63 6.88 -2.20 -17.18
CA ASN A 63 6.15 -3.34 -17.72
C ASN A 63 5.14 -2.94 -18.80
N ILE A 64 4.39 -1.83 -18.60
CA ILE A 64 3.36 -1.37 -19.54
C ILE A 64 3.91 -0.46 -20.65
N TYR A 65 5.19 -0.05 -20.60
CA TYR A 65 5.80 0.88 -21.57
C TYR A 65 5.61 0.45 -23.02
N ARG A 66 5.70 -0.86 -23.30
CA ARG A 66 5.54 -1.39 -24.66
C ARG A 66 4.11 -1.24 -25.22
N SER A 67 3.14 -1.09 -24.36
CA SER A 67 1.72 -0.94 -24.70
C SER A 67 1.26 0.51 -24.74
N MET A 68 2.17 1.48 -24.46
CA MET A 68 1.87 2.91 -24.38
C MET A 68 2.63 3.71 -25.43
N PRO A 69 2.08 4.84 -25.93
CA PRO A 69 2.73 5.69 -26.94
C PRO A 69 4.03 6.31 -26.46
N SER A 70 4.16 6.58 -25.13
CA SER A 70 5.38 7.15 -24.56
C SER A 70 5.59 6.68 -23.12
N PHE A 71 6.87 6.68 -22.68
CA PHE A 71 7.21 6.35 -21.29
C PHE A 71 6.57 7.32 -20.27
N GLY A 72 6.45 8.61 -20.63
CA GLY A 72 5.79 9.59 -19.78
C GLY A 72 4.32 9.26 -19.51
N GLN A 73 3.59 8.77 -20.52
CA GLN A 73 2.21 8.31 -20.36
C GLN A 73 2.14 7.04 -19.51
N ALA A 74 3.06 6.10 -19.71
CA ALA A 74 3.15 4.90 -18.89
C ALA A 74 3.33 5.24 -17.39
N VAL A 75 4.25 6.17 -17.08
CA VAL A 75 4.47 6.65 -15.70
C VAL A 75 3.23 7.36 -15.16
N HIS A 76 2.58 8.20 -15.95
CA HIS A 76 1.37 8.94 -15.54
C HIS A 76 0.24 7.99 -15.14
N HIS A 77 -0.12 7.03 -16.00
CA HIS A 77 -1.19 6.08 -15.72
C HIS A 77 -0.83 5.08 -14.62
N ALA A 78 0.44 4.65 -14.55
CA ALA A 78 0.93 3.80 -13.46
C ALA A 78 0.86 4.52 -12.12
N ALA A 79 1.34 5.77 -12.04
CA ALA A 79 1.30 6.57 -10.80
C ALA A 79 -0.14 6.83 -10.34
N PHE A 80 -1.04 7.14 -11.26
CA PHE A 80 -2.46 7.32 -10.96
C PHE A 80 -3.06 6.05 -10.36
N THR A 81 -2.91 4.91 -11.04
CA THR A 81 -3.49 3.62 -10.62
C THR A 81 -2.87 3.13 -9.30
N VAL A 82 -1.54 3.22 -9.14
CA VAL A 82 -0.86 2.87 -7.89
C VAL A 82 -1.37 3.73 -6.73
N SER A 83 -1.45 5.05 -6.91
CA SER A 83 -1.96 5.95 -5.87
C SER A 83 -3.42 5.64 -5.52
N SER A 84 -4.25 5.42 -6.53
CA SER A 84 -5.68 5.10 -6.35
C SER A 84 -5.89 3.80 -5.58
N ILE A 85 -5.12 2.76 -5.88
CA ILE A 85 -5.26 1.44 -5.27
C ILE A 85 -4.69 1.44 -3.85
N ILE A 86 -3.47 1.94 -3.64
CA ILE A 86 -2.85 1.93 -2.31
C ILE A 86 -3.63 2.78 -1.30
N THR A 87 -4.28 3.85 -1.76
CA THR A 87 -5.12 4.70 -0.91
C THR A 87 -6.59 4.27 -0.85
N THR A 88 -6.91 3.12 -1.45
CA THR A 88 -8.28 2.57 -1.50
C THR A 88 -9.32 3.56 -2.05
N THR A 89 -8.91 4.44 -2.97
CA THR A 89 -9.78 5.44 -3.59
C THR A 89 -10.65 4.83 -4.72
N GLY A 90 -10.07 3.92 -5.52
CA GLY A 90 -10.80 3.19 -6.55
C GLY A 90 -11.04 3.96 -7.85
N TYR A 91 -10.41 5.12 -8.06
CA TYR A 91 -10.48 5.82 -9.35
C TYR A 91 -9.58 5.17 -10.40
N GLY A 92 -10.02 5.18 -11.66
CA GLY A 92 -9.26 4.66 -12.78
C GLY A 92 -9.18 5.64 -13.96
N THR A 93 -8.05 5.66 -14.64
CA THR A 93 -7.86 6.36 -15.91
C THR A 93 -7.87 5.40 -17.08
N LEU A 94 -7.44 4.17 -16.88
CA LEU A 94 -7.42 3.08 -17.84
C LEU A 94 -7.92 1.80 -17.19
N ASP A 95 -8.38 0.86 -18.00
CA ASP A 95 -8.72 -0.48 -17.52
C ASP A 95 -7.43 -1.28 -17.28
N PHE A 96 -7.07 -1.46 -16.00
CA PHE A 96 -5.89 -2.22 -15.59
C PHE A 96 -6.04 -3.73 -15.83
N ASN A 97 -7.24 -4.24 -16.13
CA ASN A 97 -7.42 -5.65 -16.51
C ASN A 97 -6.73 -5.99 -17.83
N LEU A 98 -6.53 -4.99 -18.69
CA LEU A 98 -5.81 -5.12 -19.94
C LEU A 98 -4.28 -5.08 -19.79
N TRP A 99 -3.79 -4.81 -18.57
CA TRP A 99 -2.35 -4.73 -18.31
C TRP A 99 -1.72 -6.12 -18.19
N PRO A 100 -0.40 -6.22 -18.43
CA PRO A 100 0.33 -7.48 -18.26
C PRO A 100 0.14 -8.08 -16.86
N GLU A 101 0.15 -9.40 -16.77
CA GLU A 101 -0.08 -10.17 -15.53
C GLU A 101 0.76 -9.66 -14.34
N PHE A 102 2.04 -9.39 -14.60
CA PHE A 102 2.97 -8.89 -13.58
C PHE A 102 2.49 -7.57 -12.94
N SER A 103 1.97 -6.63 -13.75
CA SER A 103 1.42 -5.37 -13.23
C SER A 103 0.17 -5.61 -12.40
N ARG A 104 -0.72 -6.53 -12.82
CA ARG A 104 -1.93 -6.90 -12.07
C ARG A 104 -1.59 -7.53 -10.71
N VAL A 105 -0.58 -8.40 -10.67
CA VAL A 105 -0.11 -9.00 -9.42
C VAL A 105 0.41 -7.92 -8.46
N ILE A 106 1.20 -6.95 -8.92
CA ILE A 106 1.65 -5.83 -8.08
C ILE A 106 0.45 -5.05 -7.53
N LEU A 107 -0.56 -4.75 -8.37
CA LEU A 107 -1.76 -4.05 -7.92
C LEU A 107 -2.53 -4.84 -6.86
N CYS A 108 -2.65 -6.17 -7.00
CA CYS A 108 -3.25 -7.03 -5.97
C CYS A 108 -2.49 -6.95 -4.63
N PHE A 109 -1.16 -6.95 -4.65
CA PHE A 109 -0.38 -6.73 -3.43
C PHE A 109 -0.61 -5.36 -2.81
N LEU A 110 -0.74 -4.31 -3.64
CA LEU A 110 -1.04 -2.96 -3.14
C LEU A 110 -2.44 -2.86 -2.52
N MET A 111 -3.43 -3.59 -3.02
CA MET A 111 -4.77 -3.67 -2.42
C MET A 111 -4.70 -4.19 -0.98
N ILE A 112 -3.91 -5.25 -0.74
CA ILE A 112 -3.72 -5.82 0.60
C ILE A 112 -2.99 -4.82 1.52
N VAL A 113 -1.99 -4.12 1.00
CA VAL A 113 -1.18 -3.16 1.78
C VAL A 113 -2.01 -1.96 2.27
N GLY A 114 -2.94 -1.47 1.47
CA GLY A 114 -3.84 -0.33 1.73
C GLY A 114 -3.37 0.71 2.75
N ALA A 115 -3.08 1.91 2.30
CA ALA A 115 -2.53 2.99 3.15
C ALA A 115 -3.56 4.08 3.50
N CYS A 116 -4.86 3.79 3.43
CA CYS A 116 -5.89 4.79 3.71
C CYS A 116 -6.03 5.07 5.21
N ALA A 117 -6.30 6.33 5.55
CA ALA A 117 -6.61 6.73 6.93
C ALA A 117 -7.88 6.07 7.48
N GLY A 118 -8.86 5.79 6.63
CA GLY A 118 -10.16 5.22 6.99
C GLY A 118 -10.27 3.70 6.91
N GLY A 119 -9.28 3.00 6.32
CA GLY A 119 -9.37 1.55 6.12
C GLY A 119 -8.03 0.91 5.74
N GLY A 120 -8.04 -0.40 5.46
CA GLY A 120 -6.87 -1.17 5.04
C GLY A 120 -5.90 -1.53 6.16
N PHE A 121 -4.86 -2.27 5.77
CA PHE A 121 -3.92 -2.88 6.72
C PHE A 121 -2.97 -1.87 7.39
N LYS A 122 -2.81 -0.67 6.83
CA LYS A 122 -1.90 0.43 7.20
C LYS A 122 -0.41 0.06 7.15
N VAL A 123 0.37 0.92 6.52
CA VAL A 123 1.83 0.73 6.35
C VAL A 123 2.55 0.61 7.70
N SER A 124 2.09 1.31 8.75
CA SER A 124 2.65 1.21 10.11
C SER A 124 2.63 -0.22 10.66
N ARG A 125 1.54 -0.97 10.43
CA ARG A 125 1.45 -2.37 10.88
C ARG A 125 2.42 -3.26 10.10
N ILE A 126 2.55 -3.04 8.79
CA ILE A 126 3.51 -3.78 7.95
C ILE A 126 4.94 -3.54 8.45
N VAL A 127 5.31 -2.30 8.75
CA VAL A 127 6.63 -1.97 9.30
C VAL A 127 6.87 -2.70 10.63
N ILE A 128 5.88 -2.73 11.52
CA ILE A 128 5.97 -3.47 12.81
C ILE A 128 6.13 -4.96 12.56
N LEU A 129 5.32 -5.56 11.68
CA LEU A 129 5.39 -6.98 11.37
C LEU A 129 6.72 -7.39 10.74
N CYS A 130 7.22 -6.62 9.77
CA CYS A 130 8.52 -6.89 9.15
C CYS A 130 9.66 -6.82 10.16
N LYS A 131 9.64 -5.82 11.05
CA LYS A 131 10.64 -5.69 12.10
C LYS A 131 10.52 -6.82 13.15
N TYR A 132 9.30 -7.19 13.50
CA TYR A 132 9.05 -8.31 14.40
C TYR A 132 9.55 -9.63 13.78
N ALA A 133 9.16 -9.93 12.53
CA ALA A 133 9.60 -11.13 11.83
C ALA A 133 11.13 -11.19 11.72
N LYS A 134 11.78 -10.05 11.39
CA LYS A 134 13.24 -9.98 11.36
C LYS A 134 13.86 -10.30 12.73
N ASN A 135 13.32 -9.73 13.82
CA ASN A 135 13.82 -10.00 15.17
C ASN A 135 13.63 -11.46 15.57
N GLU A 136 12.51 -12.09 15.20
CA GLU A 136 12.28 -13.52 15.47
C GLU A 136 13.22 -14.41 14.64
N LEU A 137 13.47 -14.11 13.38
CA LEU A 137 14.45 -14.82 12.56
C LEU A 137 15.86 -14.71 13.16
N GLU A 138 16.28 -13.52 13.59
CA GLU A 138 17.57 -13.33 14.24
C GLU A 138 17.66 -14.08 15.58
N ARG A 139 16.55 -14.19 16.31
CA ARG A 139 16.45 -14.95 17.56
C ARG A 139 16.59 -16.45 17.32
N LEU A 140 16.07 -16.98 16.20
CA LEU A 140 16.27 -18.38 15.82
C LEU A 140 17.75 -18.68 15.55
N ILE A 141 18.48 -17.73 14.97
CA ILE A 141 19.93 -17.89 14.69
C ILE A 141 20.77 -17.66 15.96
N HIS A 142 20.37 -16.69 16.80
CA HIS A 142 21.06 -16.28 18.02
C HIS A 142 20.14 -16.31 19.24
N PRO A 143 19.85 -17.47 19.87
CA PRO A 143 18.82 -17.63 20.88
C PRO A 143 19.01 -16.79 22.15
N ARG A 144 20.25 -16.36 22.44
CA ARG A 144 20.56 -15.54 23.62
C ARG A 144 20.34 -14.05 23.44
N THR A 145 19.95 -13.60 22.24
CA THR A 145 19.76 -12.17 21.93
C THR A 145 18.35 -11.74 22.25
N VAL A 146 18.17 -10.83 23.20
CA VAL A 146 16.89 -10.19 23.49
C VAL A 146 16.79 -8.90 22.69
N LYS A 147 16.03 -8.90 21.60
CA LYS A 147 15.76 -7.70 20.79
C LYS A 147 14.33 -7.21 20.97
N VAL A 148 14.18 -5.89 21.05
CA VAL A 148 12.86 -5.23 21.14
C VAL A 148 12.58 -4.57 19.81
N VAL A 149 11.33 -4.65 19.35
CA VAL A 149 10.89 -3.95 18.14
C VAL A 149 10.94 -2.44 18.39
N LYS A 150 11.72 -1.72 17.56
CA LYS A 150 11.82 -0.26 17.63
C LYS A 150 11.28 0.35 16.33
N VAL A 151 10.38 1.32 16.46
CA VAL A 151 9.87 2.13 15.35
C VAL A 151 10.15 3.59 15.68
N ASP A 152 10.80 4.30 14.77
CA ASP A 152 11.20 5.71 14.90
C ASP A 152 11.97 6.01 16.22
N GLY A 153 12.85 5.08 16.60
CA GLY A 153 13.67 5.20 17.83
C GLY A 153 12.92 4.85 19.13
N LYS A 154 11.61 4.65 19.09
CA LYS A 154 10.80 4.27 20.26
C LYS A 154 10.59 2.76 20.31
N GLN A 155 10.61 2.21 21.50
CA GLN A 155 10.27 0.80 21.71
C GLN A 155 8.76 0.61 21.57
N VAL A 156 8.37 -0.39 20.77
CA VAL A 156 6.96 -0.80 20.65
C VAL A 156 6.67 -1.79 21.78
N SER A 157 5.60 -1.54 22.54
CA SER A 157 5.20 -2.45 23.62
C SER A 157 4.83 -3.84 23.09
N LYS A 158 5.06 -4.87 23.89
CA LYS A 158 4.68 -6.24 23.52
C LYS A 158 3.19 -6.37 23.25
N GLU A 159 2.37 -5.63 23.99
CA GLU A 159 0.91 -5.58 23.81
C GLU A 159 0.53 -5.02 22.44
N THR A 160 1.21 -3.95 22.00
CA THR A 160 0.99 -3.38 20.65
C THR A 160 1.38 -4.36 19.55
N VAL A 161 2.51 -5.06 19.69
CA VAL A 161 2.94 -6.08 18.71
C VAL A 161 1.93 -7.23 18.67
N HIS A 162 1.49 -7.71 19.83
CA HIS A 162 0.47 -8.76 19.93
C HIS A 162 -0.85 -8.30 19.30
N GLY A 163 -1.30 -7.08 19.59
CA GLY A 163 -2.49 -6.49 18.97
C GLY A 163 -2.40 -6.42 17.44
N VAL A 164 -1.23 -6.09 16.88
CA VAL A 164 -1.00 -6.08 15.44
C VAL A 164 -1.07 -7.50 14.85
N LEU A 165 -0.50 -8.50 15.53
CA LEU A 165 -0.56 -9.90 15.09
C LEU A 165 -2.00 -10.43 15.07
N VAL A 166 -2.76 -10.20 16.15
CA VAL A 166 -4.16 -10.59 16.24
C VAL A 166 -5.01 -9.91 15.18
N TYR A 167 -4.82 -8.59 14.99
CA TYR A 167 -5.50 -7.85 13.92
C TYR A 167 -5.21 -8.45 12.55
N THR A 168 -3.94 -8.76 12.27
CA THR A 168 -3.52 -9.37 10.99
C THR A 168 -4.20 -10.71 10.76
N LEU A 169 -4.26 -11.54 11.78
CA LEU A 169 -4.94 -12.83 11.70
C LEU A 169 -6.42 -12.67 11.35
N PHE A 170 -7.14 -11.79 12.08
CA PHE A 170 -8.56 -11.53 11.81
C PHE A 170 -8.78 -10.91 10.44
N TYR A 171 -7.90 -9.99 10.00
CA TYR A 171 -7.98 -9.39 8.68
C TYR A 171 -7.88 -10.45 7.57
N ILE A 172 -6.93 -11.38 7.67
CA ILE A 172 -6.77 -12.48 6.72
C ILE A 172 -7.98 -13.42 6.76
N LEU A 173 -8.48 -13.77 7.94
CA LEU A 173 -9.67 -14.63 8.08
C LEU A 173 -10.92 -14.01 7.45
N ILE A 174 -11.15 -12.72 7.70
CA ILE A 174 -12.29 -12.00 7.11
C ILE A 174 -12.13 -11.90 5.59
N ALA A 175 -10.94 -11.57 5.10
CA ALA A 175 -10.68 -11.50 3.65
C ALA A 175 -10.90 -12.86 2.98
N MET A 176 -10.43 -13.97 3.57
CA MET A 176 -10.67 -15.32 3.07
C MET A 176 -12.16 -15.68 3.07
N ALA A 177 -12.87 -15.36 4.15
CA ALA A 177 -14.31 -15.60 4.25
C ALA A 177 -15.08 -14.80 3.20
N SER A 178 -14.72 -13.53 3.00
CA SER A 178 -15.33 -12.66 1.97
C SER A 178 -15.06 -13.18 0.56
N MET A 179 -13.83 -13.62 0.27
CA MET A 179 -13.49 -14.24 -1.03
C MET A 179 -14.31 -15.51 -1.28
N LEU A 180 -14.50 -16.37 -0.27
CA LEU A 180 -15.33 -17.55 -0.39
C LEU A 180 -16.80 -17.19 -0.67
N LEU A 181 -17.34 -16.18 0.00
CA LEU A 181 -18.72 -15.73 -0.24
C LEU A 181 -18.90 -15.19 -1.65
N VAL A 182 -17.98 -14.34 -2.14
CA VAL A 182 -18.04 -13.78 -3.51
C VAL A 182 -17.84 -14.85 -4.56
N SER A 183 -17.02 -15.87 -4.30
CA SER A 183 -16.80 -16.98 -5.24
C SER A 183 -18.04 -17.84 -5.50
N LEU A 184 -19.07 -17.78 -4.63
CA LEU A 184 -20.35 -18.47 -4.87
C LEU A 184 -21.10 -17.95 -6.08
N ASP A 185 -20.84 -16.70 -6.51
CA ASP A 185 -21.46 -16.11 -7.71
C ASP A 185 -20.74 -16.50 -9.02
N ASN A 186 -19.80 -17.45 -8.99
CA ASN A 186 -19.03 -17.95 -10.15
C ASN A 186 -18.30 -16.87 -10.95
N PHE A 187 -17.84 -15.79 -10.30
CA PHE A 187 -16.95 -14.82 -10.94
C PHE A 187 -15.55 -15.39 -11.15
N ASP A 188 -14.85 -14.82 -12.15
CA ASP A 188 -13.44 -15.16 -12.38
C ASP A 188 -12.59 -14.82 -11.15
N ALA A 189 -11.53 -15.62 -10.90
CA ALA A 189 -10.67 -15.48 -9.73
C ALA A 189 -10.08 -14.06 -9.56
N SER A 190 -9.72 -13.41 -10.68
CA SER A 190 -9.22 -12.04 -10.68
C SER A 190 -10.26 -11.02 -10.20
N THR A 191 -11.52 -11.21 -10.62
CA THR A 191 -12.65 -10.36 -10.22
C THR A 191 -12.98 -10.58 -8.74
N THR A 192 -12.99 -11.84 -8.28
CA THR A 192 -13.24 -12.17 -6.87
C THR A 192 -12.21 -11.53 -5.95
N ILE A 193 -10.90 -11.60 -6.28
CA ILE A 193 -9.84 -11.01 -5.46
C ILE A 193 -9.93 -9.47 -5.44
N SER A 194 -10.29 -8.84 -6.57
CA SER A 194 -10.38 -7.38 -6.65
C SER A 194 -11.64 -6.78 -6.03
N SER A 195 -12.66 -7.60 -5.74
CA SER A 195 -13.93 -7.15 -5.16
C SER A 195 -13.96 -7.20 -3.63
N VAL A 196 -13.03 -7.92 -3.00
CA VAL A 196 -12.84 -8.05 -1.55
C VAL A 196 -11.76 -7.13 -1.01
#